data_43f3f8e4a29d3f7369b1828fce8180e9
#
_entry.id   43f3f8e4a29d3f7369b1828fce8180e9
#
_cell.length_a   1.000
_cell.length_b   1.000
_cell.length_c   1.000
_cell.angle_alpha   90.00
_cell.angle_beta   90.00
_cell.angle_gamma   90.00
#
_symmetry.space_group_name_H-M   'P 1'
#
loop_
_entity.id
_entity.type
_entity.pdbx_description
1 polymer ?
#
loop_
_entity_poly.entity_id
_entity_poly.type
_entity_poly.pdbx_seq_one_letter_code
_entity_poly.pdbx_strand_id
1 'polypeptide(L)'
;MKISVLTLFPEVFEMYLSQTILQRAIELGKMEYDIVNIRDYARNKHNQMDDMPFGGGAGMVLKPEAYWNYFQENFDFYGKENLNEEDLDGENNHEIGNENEDFKSENSKFKKPHVIFVTPQGKTLDHQKVMELAKKEELVIISGRYEGLDERVLEKFVDEEISIGDYVLSSGDLPSLVLLDSISRIKEGVIKKESFETDSFYNGILGFPQYTRPVEIDGYEVPEVLRSGNHAKIDEFRYKKAIEKTIKNRKDLFEKKILEDEKFKKEYEKLFYGKSK
;
A
#
# COMPACT_ATOMS: atom_id res chain seq x y z
N MET A 1 -0.86 6.35 -11.37
CA MET A 1 -1.32 6.28 -9.97
C MET A 1 -0.53 7.28 -9.16
N LYS A 2 -1.20 8.10 -8.36
CA LYS A 2 -0.56 9.05 -7.46
C LYS A 2 -0.65 8.54 -6.02
N ILE A 3 0.44 8.64 -5.24
CA ILE A 3 0.45 8.35 -3.81
C ILE A 3 1.07 9.53 -3.07
N SER A 4 0.28 10.19 -2.23
CA SER A 4 0.76 11.21 -1.30
C SER A 4 1.03 10.57 0.07
N VAL A 5 2.17 10.87 0.69
CA VAL A 5 2.51 10.39 2.03
C VAL A 5 2.64 11.58 2.97
N LEU A 6 1.76 11.63 3.99
CA LEU A 6 1.81 12.66 5.02
C LEU A 6 2.73 12.20 6.15
N THR A 7 3.87 12.86 6.29
CA THR A 7 4.90 12.48 7.28
C THR A 7 5.48 13.71 7.98
N LEU A 8 6.10 13.51 9.13
CA LEU A 8 6.91 14.51 9.82
C LEU A 8 8.38 14.53 9.36
N PHE A 9 8.80 13.53 8.56
CA PHE A 9 10.19 13.29 8.15
C PHE A 9 10.30 12.89 6.69
N PRO A 10 10.07 13.81 5.74
CA PRO A 10 10.13 13.54 4.30
C PRO A 10 11.44 12.90 3.85
N GLU A 11 12.54 13.25 4.48
CA GLU A 11 13.89 12.76 4.16
C GLU A 11 14.05 11.24 4.27
N VAL A 12 13.21 10.59 5.09
CA VAL A 12 13.19 9.11 5.19
C VAL A 12 12.77 8.46 3.88
N PHE A 13 11.91 9.13 3.12
CA PHE A 13 11.35 8.63 1.86
C PHE A 13 12.26 8.93 0.66
N GLU A 14 12.89 10.10 0.62
CA GLU A 14 13.67 10.57 -0.52
C GLU A 14 14.75 9.57 -0.95
N MET A 15 15.51 9.03 0.00
CA MET A 15 16.56 8.06 -0.28
C MET A 15 15.99 6.77 -0.87
N TYR A 16 14.85 6.29 -0.37
CA TYR A 16 14.25 5.03 -0.83
C TYR A 16 13.57 5.20 -2.20
N LEU A 17 12.92 6.33 -2.44
CA LEU A 17 12.27 6.63 -3.73
C LEU A 17 13.28 6.79 -4.88
N SER A 18 14.53 7.20 -4.58
CA SER A 18 15.60 7.31 -5.56
C SER A 18 16.23 5.96 -5.95
N GLN A 19 15.77 4.85 -5.39
CA GLN A 19 16.34 3.53 -5.60
C GLN A 19 15.43 2.61 -6.42
N THR A 20 16.07 1.78 -7.25
CA THR A 20 15.53 0.54 -7.82
C THR A 20 14.14 0.60 -8.48
N ILE A 21 13.17 -0.14 -7.90
CA ILE A 21 11.83 -0.34 -8.45
C ILE A 21 10.97 0.92 -8.38
N LEU A 22 11.08 1.69 -7.29
CA LEU A 22 10.29 2.91 -7.11
C LEU A 22 10.71 3.98 -8.11
N GLN A 23 12.03 4.21 -8.25
CA GLN A 23 12.55 5.10 -9.28
C GLN A 23 12.11 4.68 -10.68
N ARG A 24 12.22 3.38 -10.99
CA ARG A 24 11.76 2.85 -12.27
C ARG A 24 10.26 3.09 -12.51
N ALA A 25 9.43 2.95 -11.49
CA ALA A 25 7.99 3.20 -11.60
C ALA A 25 7.69 4.68 -11.93
N ILE A 26 8.48 5.61 -11.36
CA ILE A 26 8.43 7.04 -11.68
C ILE A 26 8.86 7.29 -13.13
N GLU A 27 10.04 6.79 -13.53
CA GLU A 27 10.61 6.96 -14.87
C GLU A 27 9.68 6.44 -15.98
N LEU A 28 8.93 5.37 -15.71
CA LEU A 28 7.95 4.80 -16.61
C LEU A 28 6.59 5.55 -16.59
N GLY A 29 6.44 6.60 -15.78
CA GLY A 29 5.18 7.33 -15.62
C GLY A 29 4.04 6.49 -15.04
N LYS A 30 4.36 5.38 -14.36
CA LYS A 30 3.36 4.48 -13.75
C LYS A 30 2.94 4.93 -12.37
N MET A 31 3.86 5.58 -11.65
CA MET A 31 3.68 6.08 -10.30
C MET A 31 4.15 7.53 -10.18
N GLU A 32 3.45 8.27 -9.36
CA GLU A 32 3.82 9.61 -8.89
C GLU A 32 3.76 9.58 -7.36
N TYR A 33 4.82 10.03 -6.69
CA TYR A 33 4.90 10.11 -5.25
C TYR A 33 5.03 11.56 -4.82
N ASP A 34 4.18 11.95 -3.88
CA ASP A 34 4.18 13.27 -3.27
C ASP A 34 4.43 13.10 -1.76
N ILE A 35 5.65 13.43 -1.33
CA ILE A 35 6.03 13.30 0.08
C ILE A 35 5.81 14.63 0.77
N VAL A 36 4.75 14.70 1.55
CA VAL A 36 4.25 15.92 2.17
C VAL A 36 4.76 16.03 3.60
N ASN A 37 5.48 17.11 3.90
CA ASN A 37 5.75 17.48 5.28
C ASN A 37 4.48 18.05 5.91
N ILE A 38 3.80 17.25 6.72
CA ILE A 38 2.52 17.67 7.31
C ILE A 38 2.65 18.88 8.24
N ARG A 39 3.86 19.23 8.72
CA ARG A 39 4.12 20.46 9.48
C ARG A 39 3.79 21.73 8.71
N ASP A 40 3.87 21.70 7.38
CA ASP A 40 3.63 22.87 6.54
C ASP A 40 2.15 23.29 6.56
N TYR A 41 1.26 22.39 7.01
CA TYR A 41 -0.16 22.64 7.21
C TYR A 41 -0.53 23.02 8.65
N ALA A 42 0.44 23.05 9.57
CA ALA A 42 0.22 23.53 10.93
C ALA A 42 0.15 25.06 10.94
N ARG A 43 -0.96 25.64 11.42
CA ARG A 43 -1.16 27.09 11.49
C ARG A 43 -0.81 27.70 12.86
N ASN A 44 -0.25 26.89 13.76
CA ASN A 44 0.17 27.37 15.07
C ASN A 44 1.59 27.95 15.04
N LYS A 45 1.89 28.87 15.97
CA LYS A 45 3.13 29.68 16.00
C LYS A 45 4.44 28.86 15.95
N HIS A 46 4.41 27.60 16.39
CA HIS A 46 5.60 26.75 16.52
C HIS A 46 5.55 25.49 15.66
N ASN A 47 4.59 25.37 14.75
CA ASN A 47 4.35 24.16 13.94
C ASN A 47 4.31 22.89 14.81
N GLN A 48 3.75 23.01 16.03
CA GLN A 48 3.64 21.92 16.96
C GLN A 48 2.58 20.92 16.49
N MET A 49 3.00 19.66 16.33
CA MET A 49 2.20 18.61 15.72
C MET A 49 1.57 17.65 16.73
N ASP A 50 1.95 17.75 18.01
CA ASP A 50 1.54 16.81 19.05
C ASP A 50 1.10 17.54 20.31
N ASP A 51 0.29 16.88 21.14
CA ASP A 51 -0.14 17.39 22.45
C ASP A 51 -0.48 16.21 23.38
N MET A 52 -0.66 16.50 24.66
CA MET A 52 -1.06 15.51 25.65
C MET A 52 -2.46 14.96 25.35
N PRO A 53 -2.70 13.65 25.49
CA PRO A 53 -4.02 13.08 25.27
C PRO A 53 -5.03 13.58 26.31
N PHE A 54 -6.26 13.83 25.88
CA PHE A 54 -7.37 14.01 26.81
C PHE A 54 -7.56 12.75 27.66
N GLY A 55 -7.85 12.93 28.93
CA GLY A 55 -7.93 11.82 29.89
C GLY A 55 -6.60 11.45 30.55
N GLY A 56 -5.50 12.08 30.12
CA GLY A 56 -4.16 11.81 30.64
C GLY A 56 -3.56 10.52 30.07
N GLY A 57 -2.38 10.17 30.55
CA GLY A 57 -1.62 9.00 30.07
C GLY A 57 -0.17 9.38 29.74
N ALA A 58 0.64 8.37 29.39
CA ALA A 58 2.00 8.57 28.90
C ALA A 58 1.98 8.88 27.41
N GLY A 59 2.96 9.65 26.93
CA GLY A 59 3.13 9.92 25.51
C GLY A 59 2.34 11.13 25.01
N MET A 60 2.35 11.33 23.70
CA MET A 60 1.75 12.44 22.98
C MET A 60 0.89 11.92 21.85
N VAL A 61 -0.08 12.70 21.38
CA VAL A 61 -0.96 12.36 20.26
C VAL A 61 -0.79 13.39 19.16
N LEU A 62 -0.77 12.96 17.91
CA LEU A 62 -0.73 13.88 16.77
C LEU A 62 -2.03 14.68 16.68
N LYS A 63 -1.88 16.00 16.60
CA LYS A 63 -3.00 16.94 16.58
C LYS A 63 -3.75 16.90 15.26
N PRO A 64 -5.07 17.10 15.25
CA PRO A 64 -5.89 17.02 14.05
C PRO A 64 -5.69 18.20 13.08
N GLU A 65 -5.31 19.38 13.57
CA GLU A 65 -5.34 20.65 12.83
C GLU A 65 -4.64 20.59 11.46
N ALA A 66 -3.37 20.14 11.43
CA ALA A 66 -2.59 20.11 10.19
C ALA A 66 -3.17 19.10 9.16
N TYR A 67 -3.62 17.95 9.60
CA TYR A 67 -4.29 16.97 8.75
C TYR A 67 -5.60 17.51 8.19
N TRP A 68 -6.38 18.19 9.03
CA TRP A 68 -7.61 18.84 8.61
C TRP A 68 -7.38 19.88 7.52
N ASN A 69 -6.40 20.77 7.74
CA ASN A 69 -6.02 21.79 6.76
C ASN A 69 -5.55 21.15 5.44
N TYR A 70 -4.69 20.11 5.50
CA TYR A 70 -4.23 19.41 4.30
C TYR A 70 -5.40 18.87 3.49
N PHE A 71 -6.33 18.18 4.11
CA PHE A 71 -7.46 17.58 3.40
C PHE A 71 -8.42 18.63 2.84
N GLN A 72 -8.67 19.73 3.56
CA GLN A 72 -9.51 20.82 3.06
C GLN A 72 -8.89 21.58 1.89
N GLU A 73 -7.57 21.77 1.90
CA GLU A 73 -6.87 22.51 0.84
C GLU A 73 -6.66 21.69 -0.44
N ASN A 74 -6.61 20.38 -0.34
CA ASN A 74 -6.23 19.52 -1.46
C ASN A 74 -7.38 18.68 -2.03
N PHE A 75 -8.47 18.49 -1.28
CA PHE A 75 -9.55 17.58 -1.68
C PHE A 75 -10.94 18.11 -1.29
N ASP A 76 -11.96 17.77 -2.08
CA ASP A 76 -13.35 18.05 -1.74
C ASP A 76 -13.96 16.87 -0.95
N PHE A 77 -13.90 16.97 0.38
CA PHE A 77 -14.52 15.99 1.29
C PHE A 77 -15.96 16.32 1.65
N TYR A 78 -16.47 17.49 1.27
CA TYR A 78 -17.79 17.95 1.69
C TYR A 78 -18.83 17.83 0.57
N GLY A 79 -18.40 17.70 -0.71
CA GLY A 79 -19.32 17.73 -1.86
C GLY A 79 -20.13 19.03 -1.94
N LYS A 80 -20.72 19.33 -3.07
CA LYS A 80 -21.57 20.52 -3.22
C LYS A 80 -22.90 20.49 -2.43
N GLU A 81 -23.17 19.44 -1.63
CA GLU A 81 -24.45 19.25 -0.94
C GLU A 81 -24.62 20.08 0.35
N ASN A 82 -23.57 20.74 0.86
CA ASN A 82 -23.62 21.47 2.14
C ASN A 82 -23.30 22.97 2.03
N LEU A 83 -23.35 23.57 0.86
CA LEU A 83 -23.44 25.04 0.76
C LEU A 83 -24.93 25.40 0.82
N ASN A 84 -25.50 25.51 2.02
CA ASN A 84 -26.77 26.18 2.19
C ASN A 84 -26.58 27.63 1.75
N GLU A 85 -27.37 28.09 0.78
CA GLU A 85 -27.41 29.48 0.30
C GLU A 85 -27.80 30.50 1.38
N GLU A 86 -28.02 30.07 2.63
CA GLU A 86 -28.45 30.91 3.75
C GLU A 86 -27.32 31.66 4.48
N ASP A 87 -26.04 31.34 4.20
CA ASP A 87 -24.91 32.04 4.86
C ASP A 87 -24.31 33.21 4.03
N LEU A 88 -24.95 33.60 2.92
CA LEU A 88 -24.48 34.68 2.04
C LEU A 88 -25.26 35.99 2.13
N ASP A 89 -26.16 36.16 3.09
CA ASP A 89 -26.82 37.45 3.34
C ASP A 89 -25.96 38.37 4.24
N GLY A 90 -24.83 38.77 3.70
CA GLY A 90 -24.03 39.91 4.18
C GLY A 90 -23.88 40.94 3.05
N GLU A 91 -24.67 41.95 3.11
CA GLU A 91 -24.75 43.11 2.18
C GLU A 91 -23.40 43.54 1.63
N ASN A 92 -23.22 43.39 0.29
CA ASN A 92 -22.54 44.39 -0.54
C ASN A 92 -22.77 44.09 -2.02
N ASN A 93 -23.71 44.84 -2.61
CA ASN A 93 -23.94 44.96 -4.06
C ASN A 93 -22.69 45.51 -4.76
N HIS A 94 -22.02 44.69 -5.56
CA HIS A 94 -21.26 45.16 -6.71
C HIS A 94 -21.59 44.27 -7.93
N GLU A 95 -22.12 44.93 -8.94
CA GLU A 95 -22.43 44.38 -10.26
C GLU A 95 -21.19 43.65 -10.83
N ILE A 96 -21.32 42.37 -11.11
CA ILE A 96 -20.36 41.61 -11.91
C ILE A 96 -21.07 41.11 -13.16
N GLY A 97 -20.55 41.61 -14.27
CA GLY A 97 -21.03 41.30 -15.61
C GLY A 97 -21.00 39.83 -15.96
N ASN A 98 -21.94 39.45 -16.80
CA ASN A 98 -22.05 38.13 -17.42
C ASN A 98 -20.81 37.80 -18.26
N GLU A 99 -19.98 36.84 -17.80
CA GLU A 99 -19.11 36.03 -18.65
C GLU A 99 -19.14 34.57 -18.13
N ASN A 100 -20.20 33.88 -18.56
CA ASN A 100 -20.34 32.44 -18.43
C ASN A 100 -19.78 31.78 -19.69
N GLU A 101 -18.51 31.32 -19.71
CA GLU A 101 -18.09 30.31 -20.70
C GLU A 101 -16.82 29.50 -20.42
N ASP A 102 -16.13 29.61 -19.28
CA ASP A 102 -14.86 28.85 -19.06
C ASP A 102 -14.75 28.01 -17.78
N PHE A 103 -15.87 27.63 -17.17
CA PHE A 103 -15.85 26.85 -15.91
C PHE A 103 -15.95 25.32 -16.05
N LYS A 104 -15.69 24.74 -17.23
CA LYS A 104 -15.88 23.29 -17.46
C LYS A 104 -14.61 22.44 -17.44
N SER A 105 -13.41 22.98 -17.23
CA SER A 105 -12.17 22.18 -17.30
C SER A 105 -11.40 21.98 -15.98
N GLU A 106 -11.84 22.53 -14.85
CA GLU A 106 -11.12 22.39 -13.57
C GLU A 106 -11.69 21.36 -12.57
N ASN A 107 -12.75 20.64 -12.91
CA ASN A 107 -13.42 19.69 -12.02
C ASN A 107 -12.65 18.38 -11.75
N SER A 108 -11.40 18.23 -12.21
CA SER A 108 -10.59 17.01 -11.94
C SER A 108 -9.70 17.11 -10.71
N LYS A 109 -9.54 18.29 -10.11
CA LYS A 109 -8.59 18.53 -9.00
C LYS A 109 -9.08 18.12 -7.61
N PHE A 110 -10.35 17.76 -7.43
CA PHE A 110 -10.94 17.58 -6.10
C PHE A 110 -11.62 16.22 -5.88
N LYS A 111 -11.21 15.17 -6.63
CA LYS A 111 -11.73 13.83 -6.37
C LYS A 111 -11.21 13.33 -5.02
N LYS A 112 -12.10 12.81 -4.17
CA LYS A 112 -11.70 12.21 -2.87
C LYS A 112 -10.71 11.07 -3.12
N PRO A 113 -9.50 11.11 -2.52
CA PRO A 113 -8.53 10.02 -2.58
C PRO A 113 -8.97 8.87 -1.67
N HIS A 114 -8.36 7.71 -1.82
CA HIS A 114 -8.47 6.66 -0.82
C HIS A 114 -7.41 6.86 0.26
N VAL A 115 -7.83 7.08 1.51
CA VAL A 115 -6.96 7.48 2.62
C VAL A 115 -6.67 6.29 3.53
N ILE A 116 -5.39 6.04 3.77
CA ILE A 116 -4.88 4.95 4.59
C ILE A 116 -4.12 5.53 5.79
N PHE A 117 -4.43 5.05 6.99
CA PHE A 117 -3.59 5.27 8.17
C PHE A 117 -2.79 4.01 8.49
N VAL A 118 -1.46 4.11 8.56
CA VAL A 118 -0.61 2.98 8.93
C VAL A 118 -0.44 2.92 10.45
N THR A 119 -0.97 1.86 11.04
CA THR A 119 -1.03 1.68 12.50
C THR A 119 -1.01 0.20 12.87
N PRO A 120 -0.44 -0.19 14.03
CA PRO A 120 -0.51 -1.58 14.50
C PRO A 120 -1.96 -2.04 14.81
N GLN A 121 -2.90 -1.12 14.96
CA GLN A 121 -4.32 -1.43 15.24
C GLN A 121 -5.09 -1.80 13.96
N GLY A 122 -4.54 -1.53 12.78
CA GLY A 122 -5.16 -1.80 11.49
C GLY A 122 -5.20 -3.28 11.11
N LYS A 123 -5.91 -3.59 10.02
CA LYS A 123 -5.91 -4.93 9.44
C LYS A 123 -4.55 -5.25 8.83
N THR A 124 -4.07 -6.47 9.05
CA THR A 124 -2.78 -6.90 8.53
C THR A 124 -2.76 -6.90 7.00
N LEU A 125 -1.77 -6.21 6.43
CA LEU A 125 -1.51 -6.17 5.00
C LEU A 125 -1.20 -7.56 4.46
N ASP A 126 -1.92 -7.97 3.43
CA ASP A 126 -1.62 -9.17 2.66
C ASP A 126 -1.53 -8.86 1.16
N HIS A 127 -1.13 -9.85 0.37
CA HIS A 127 -0.98 -9.69 -1.08
C HIS A 127 -2.29 -9.29 -1.78
N GLN A 128 -3.44 -9.80 -1.31
CA GLN A 128 -4.74 -9.46 -1.87
C GLN A 128 -5.06 -7.97 -1.66
N LYS A 129 -4.79 -7.44 -0.47
CA LYS A 129 -4.95 -6.01 -0.16
C LYS A 129 -4.00 -5.15 -1.03
N VAL A 130 -2.75 -5.56 -1.21
CA VAL A 130 -1.82 -4.86 -2.11
C VAL A 130 -2.36 -4.80 -3.54
N MET A 131 -2.91 -5.92 -4.05
CA MET A 131 -3.53 -5.97 -5.38
C MET A 131 -4.78 -5.08 -5.50
N GLU A 132 -5.55 -4.94 -4.42
CA GLU A 132 -6.70 -4.03 -4.35
C GLU A 132 -6.25 -2.57 -4.41
N LEU A 133 -5.30 -2.19 -3.55
CA LEU A 133 -4.76 -0.83 -3.48
C LEU A 133 -4.10 -0.40 -4.79
N ALA A 134 -3.40 -1.31 -5.46
CA ALA A 134 -2.77 -1.02 -6.74
C ALA A 134 -3.75 -0.65 -7.86
N LYS A 135 -5.06 -0.93 -7.72
CA LYS A 135 -6.12 -0.54 -8.68
C LYS A 135 -6.62 0.89 -8.46
N LYS A 136 -6.33 1.49 -7.33
CA LYS A 136 -6.74 2.87 -7.03
C LYS A 136 -5.98 3.85 -7.93
N GLU A 137 -6.59 4.97 -8.24
CA GLU A 137 -5.96 6.04 -9.02
C GLU A 137 -5.10 6.93 -8.13
N GLU A 138 -5.61 7.22 -6.91
CA GLU A 138 -4.97 8.09 -5.95
C GLU A 138 -5.11 7.55 -4.52
N LEU A 139 -3.98 7.54 -3.78
CA LEU A 139 -3.90 7.19 -2.37
C LEU A 139 -3.31 8.34 -1.58
N VAL A 140 -3.77 8.49 -0.34
CA VAL A 140 -3.09 9.28 0.69
C VAL A 140 -2.74 8.34 1.83
N ILE A 141 -1.46 8.26 2.20
CA ILE A 141 -0.97 7.44 3.30
C ILE A 141 -0.58 8.38 4.44
N ILE A 142 -1.17 8.21 5.60
CA ILE A 142 -0.81 8.95 6.81
C ILE A 142 0.19 8.11 7.60
N SER A 143 1.40 8.64 7.79
CA SER A 143 2.47 8.06 8.60
C SER A 143 2.32 8.52 10.05
N GLY A 144 1.84 7.64 10.93
CA GLY A 144 1.63 7.95 12.35
C GLY A 144 2.93 8.01 13.15
N ARG A 145 2.89 8.71 14.28
CA ARG A 145 3.93 8.76 15.31
C ARG A 145 3.32 8.88 16.70
N TYR A 146 4.17 8.78 17.72
CA TYR A 146 3.78 8.87 19.13
C TYR A 146 2.75 7.79 19.48
N GLU A 147 1.73 8.14 20.28
CA GLU A 147 0.64 7.22 20.65
C GLU A 147 -0.42 7.06 19.54
N GLY A 148 -0.30 7.84 18.46
CA GLY A 148 -1.22 7.79 17.32
C GLY A 148 -1.68 9.15 16.86
N LEU A 149 -2.75 9.17 16.10
CA LEU A 149 -3.40 10.33 15.51
C LEU A 149 -4.73 10.57 16.23
N ASP A 150 -5.13 11.83 16.36
CA ASP A 150 -6.43 12.20 16.91
C ASP A 150 -7.57 11.48 16.17
N GLU A 151 -8.44 10.80 16.92
CA GLU A 151 -9.50 9.94 16.41
C GLU A 151 -10.44 10.65 15.44
N ARG A 152 -10.66 11.95 15.61
CA ARG A 152 -11.51 12.75 14.72
C ARG A 152 -10.98 12.82 13.28
N VAL A 153 -9.66 12.70 13.08
CA VAL A 153 -9.06 12.59 11.73
C VAL A 153 -9.34 11.24 11.13
N LEU A 154 -9.24 10.17 11.94
CA LEU A 154 -9.54 8.81 11.51
C LEU A 154 -11.01 8.70 11.08
N GLU A 155 -11.93 9.14 11.93
CA GLU A 155 -13.38 9.09 11.65
C GLU A 155 -13.78 9.91 10.41
N LYS A 156 -13.12 11.06 10.17
CA LYS A 156 -13.53 11.98 9.10
C LYS A 156 -12.90 11.65 7.75
N PHE A 157 -11.62 11.28 7.72
CA PHE A 157 -10.85 11.24 6.49
C PHE A 157 -10.34 9.85 6.11
N VAL A 158 -10.10 8.95 7.07
CA VAL A 158 -9.48 7.66 6.82
C VAL A 158 -10.50 6.64 6.34
N ASP A 159 -10.20 6.00 5.21
CA ASP A 159 -11.05 4.93 4.66
C ASP A 159 -10.65 3.55 5.24
N GLU A 160 -9.37 3.35 5.56
CA GLU A 160 -8.90 2.11 6.20
C GLU A 160 -7.61 2.28 6.99
N GLU A 161 -7.48 1.47 8.03
CA GLU A 161 -6.28 1.33 8.84
C GLU A 161 -5.54 0.04 8.47
N ILE A 162 -4.21 0.15 8.24
CA ILE A 162 -3.38 -0.97 7.79
C ILE A 162 -2.21 -1.19 8.74
N SER A 163 -2.05 -2.45 9.20
CA SER A 163 -0.89 -2.95 9.93
C SER A 163 0.02 -3.77 9.01
N ILE A 164 1.33 -3.72 9.22
CA ILE A 164 2.29 -4.60 8.53
C ILE A 164 2.68 -5.84 9.35
N GLY A 165 2.03 -6.06 10.50
CA GLY A 165 2.28 -7.22 11.37
C GLY A 165 2.08 -6.90 12.84
N ASP A 166 2.05 -7.93 13.68
CA ASP A 166 1.78 -7.86 15.11
C ASP A 166 3.03 -7.45 15.90
N TYR A 167 3.53 -6.25 15.63
CA TYR A 167 4.64 -5.61 16.32
C TYR A 167 4.57 -4.09 16.19
N VAL A 168 5.16 -3.38 17.16
CA VAL A 168 5.16 -1.92 17.20
C VAL A 168 6.49 -1.38 16.69
N LEU A 169 6.42 -0.38 15.81
CA LEU A 169 7.55 0.40 15.34
C LEU A 169 7.53 1.81 15.94
N SER A 170 8.64 2.53 15.84
CA SER A 170 8.75 3.90 16.34
C SER A 170 7.95 4.94 15.54
N SER A 171 7.55 4.58 14.30
CA SER A 171 6.75 5.44 13.40
C SER A 171 6.09 4.65 12.29
N GLY A 172 5.12 5.26 11.61
CA GLY A 172 4.50 4.77 10.40
C GLY A 172 5.34 4.96 9.13
N ASP A 173 6.54 5.56 9.19
CA ASP A 173 7.35 5.84 8.00
C ASP A 173 7.80 4.54 7.30
N LEU A 174 8.33 3.58 8.05
CA LEU A 174 8.70 2.26 7.50
C LEU A 174 7.49 1.46 6.98
N PRO A 175 6.36 1.35 7.70
CA PRO A 175 5.14 0.77 7.14
C PRO A 175 4.67 1.45 5.85
N SER A 176 4.74 2.77 5.77
CA SER A 176 4.40 3.50 4.54
C SER A 176 5.33 3.13 3.39
N LEU A 177 6.63 3.01 3.62
CA LEU A 177 7.59 2.52 2.61
C LEU A 177 7.29 1.08 2.16
N VAL A 178 6.88 0.20 3.07
CA VAL A 178 6.44 -1.17 2.72
C VAL A 178 5.23 -1.14 1.78
N LEU A 179 4.25 -0.25 2.03
CA LEU A 179 3.11 -0.05 1.15
C LEU A 179 3.55 0.47 -0.22
N LEU A 180 4.38 1.51 -0.27
CA LEU A 180 4.88 2.08 -1.52
C LEU A 180 5.60 1.03 -2.37
N ASP A 181 6.52 0.26 -1.77
CA ASP A 181 7.27 -0.77 -2.48
C ASP A 181 6.37 -1.89 -3.00
N SER A 182 5.52 -2.44 -2.13
CA SER A 182 4.63 -3.56 -2.49
C SER A 182 3.62 -3.19 -3.59
N ILE A 183 3.03 -1.98 -3.54
CA ILE A 183 2.11 -1.50 -4.57
C ILE A 183 2.84 -1.24 -5.89
N SER A 184 4.01 -0.60 -5.84
CA SER A 184 4.78 -0.25 -7.03
C SER A 184 5.27 -1.48 -7.79
N ARG A 185 5.68 -2.51 -7.04
CA ARG A 185 6.17 -3.78 -7.59
C ARG A 185 5.16 -4.47 -8.49
N ILE A 186 3.87 -4.37 -8.18
CA ILE A 186 2.82 -5.06 -8.96
C ILE A 186 2.21 -4.19 -10.07
N LYS A 187 2.62 -2.93 -10.21
CA LYS A 187 2.16 -2.09 -11.33
C LYS A 187 2.70 -2.65 -12.65
N GLU A 188 1.79 -2.76 -13.62
CA GLU A 188 2.11 -3.31 -14.92
C GLU A 188 3.26 -2.55 -15.62
N GLY A 189 4.26 -3.29 -16.06
CA GLY A 189 5.44 -2.77 -16.77
C GLY A 189 6.60 -2.35 -15.85
N VAL A 190 6.39 -2.23 -14.53
CA VAL A 190 7.47 -1.91 -13.59
C VAL A 190 8.41 -3.11 -13.43
N ILE A 191 7.84 -4.30 -13.26
CA ILE A 191 8.58 -5.58 -13.27
C ILE A 191 8.02 -6.44 -14.40
N LYS A 192 8.84 -7.37 -14.91
CA LYS A 192 8.39 -8.37 -15.88
C LYS A 192 7.29 -9.23 -15.26
N LYS A 193 6.23 -9.45 -16.02
CA LYS A 193 5.05 -10.21 -15.58
C LYS A 193 5.42 -11.60 -15.06
N GLU A 194 6.31 -12.30 -15.77
CA GLU A 194 6.77 -13.63 -15.40
C GLU A 194 7.51 -13.67 -14.05
N SER A 195 8.11 -12.53 -13.64
CA SER A 195 8.83 -12.44 -12.37
C SER A 195 7.87 -12.39 -11.18
N PHE A 196 6.78 -11.61 -11.25
CA PHE A 196 5.87 -11.51 -10.13
C PHE A 196 4.83 -12.63 -10.08
N GLU A 197 4.50 -13.27 -11.22
CA GLU A 197 3.60 -14.43 -11.26
C GLU A 197 4.16 -15.65 -10.53
N THR A 198 5.49 -15.74 -10.40
CA THR A 198 6.19 -16.80 -9.65
C THR A 198 6.54 -16.42 -8.21
N ASP A 199 6.23 -15.18 -7.79
CA ASP A 199 6.45 -14.73 -6.42
C ASP A 199 5.51 -15.44 -5.42
N SER A 200 5.95 -15.49 -4.17
CA SER A 200 5.10 -15.95 -3.08
C SER A 200 3.81 -15.14 -3.01
N PHE A 201 2.72 -15.82 -2.68
CA PHE A 201 1.36 -15.29 -2.50
C PHE A 201 0.58 -14.96 -3.78
N TYR A 202 1.23 -14.75 -4.93
CA TYR A 202 0.53 -14.43 -6.17
C TYR A 202 -0.51 -15.51 -6.54
N ASN A 203 -0.11 -16.78 -6.45
CA ASN A 203 -0.97 -17.93 -6.68
C ASN A 203 -1.53 -18.54 -5.37
N GLY A 204 -1.45 -17.84 -4.25
CA GLY A 204 -1.93 -18.28 -2.94
C GLY A 204 -1.02 -19.27 -2.22
N ILE A 205 0.18 -19.55 -2.75
CA ILE A 205 1.21 -20.40 -2.11
C ILE A 205 2.56 -19.66 -2.09
N LEU A 206 3.54 -20.22 -1.37
CA LEU A 206 4.90 -19.69 -1.39
C LEU A 206 5.63 -20.02 -2.69
N GLY A 207 6.59 -19.18 -3.07
CA GLY A 207 7.49 -19.44 -4.20
C GLY A 207 8.40 -20.66 -3.95
N PHE A 208 8.91 -21.23 -5.03
CA PHE A 208 9.84 -22.34 -4.97
C PHE A 208 11.26 -21.89 -4.61
N PRO A 209 12.13 -22.82 -4.13
CA PRO A 209 13.52 -22.50 -3.84
C PRO A 209 14.31 -22.20 -5.12
N GLN A 210 15.15 -21.19 -5.07
CA GLN A 210 16.00 -20.75 -6.18
C GLN A 210 17.42 -21.29 -6.00
N TYR A 211 18.05 -21.63 -7.12
CA TYR A 211 19.43 -22.10 -7.18
C TYR A 211 20.21 -21.27 -8.22
N THR A 212 21.48 -21.02 -7.97
CA THR A 212 22.40 -20.33 -8.87
C THR A 212 23.77 -21.01 -8.88
N ARG A 213 24.71 -20.48 -9.61
CA ARG A 213 26.11 -20.97 -9.68
C ARG A 213 26.85 -20.66 -8.37
N PRO A 214 27.80 -21.52 -7.97
CA PRO A 214 28.25 -22.75 -8.64
C PRO A 214 27.26 -23.91 -8.52
N VAL A 215 27.47 -24.98 -9.29
CA VAL A 215 26.60 -26.17 -9.32
C VAL A 215 26.67 -26.95 -8.00
N GLU A 216 27.82 -26.92 -7.34
CA GLU A 216 28.09 -27.59 -6.06
C GLU A 216 28.91 -26.66 -5.16
N ILE A 217 28.59 -26.66 -3.87
CA ILE A 217 29.34 -25.97 -2.84
C ILE A 217 29.25 -26.78 -1.55
N ASP A 218 30.39 -27.15 -0.96
CA ASP A 218 30.51 -27.95 0.27
C ASP A 218 29.65 -29.23 0.29
N GLY A 219 29.56 -29.93 -0.85
CA GLY A 219 28.76 -31.14 -1.02
C GLY A 219 27.27 -30.91 -1.23
N TYR A 220 26.80 -29.65 -1.28
CA TYR A 220 25.42 -29.30 -1.62
C TYR A 220 25.31 -29.04 -3.12
N GLU A 221 24.56 -29.87 -3.82
CA GLU A 221 24.39 -29.77 -5.28
C GLU A 221 23.08 -29.13 -5.70
N VAL A 222 23.11 -28.43 -6.85
CA VAL A 222 21.90 -28.04 -7.58
C VAL A 222 21.20 -29.27 -8.10
N PRO A 223 19.89 -29.47 -7.84
CA PRO A 223 19.11 -30.61 -8.33
C PRO A 223 19.30 -30.83 -9.84
N GLU A 224 19.56 -32.10 -10.24
CA GLU A 224 19.84 -32.46 -11.63
C GLU A 224 18.71 -32.03 -12.58
N VAL A 225 17.45 -32.15 -12.15
CA VAL A 225 16.27 -31.73 -12.94
C VAL A 225 16.36 -30.28 -13.40
N LEU A 226 16.95 -29.38 -12.59
CA LEU A 226 17.10 -27.94 -12.93
C LEU A 226 18.20 -27.72 -13.98
N ARG A 227 19.09 -28.70 -14.17
CA ARG A 227 20.18 -28.68 -15.17
C ARG A 227 19.81 -29.42 -16.45
N SER A 228 18.67 -30.12 -16.49
CA SER A 228 18.29 -31.02 -17.58
C SER A 228 17.87 -30.33 -18.87
N GLY A 229 17.52 -29.04 -18.85
CA GLY A 229 16.92 -28.32 -19.97
C GLY A 229 15.46 -28.73 -20.29
N ASN A 230 14.89 -29.70 -19.57
CA ASN A 230 13.50 -30.12 -19.75
C ASN A 230 12.54 -29.22 -18.96
N HIS A 231 12.02 -28.19 -19.63
CA HIS A 231 11.17 -27.18 -19.01
C HIS A 231 9.96 -27.79 -18.29
N ALA A 232 9.29 -28.79 -18.87
CA ALA A 232 8.13 -29.42 -18.25
C ALA A 232 8.48 -30.08 -16.89
N LYS A 233 9.61 -30.80 -16.83
CA LYS A 233 10.09 -31.42 -15.58
C LYS A 233 10.59 -30.37 -14.58
N ILE A 234 11.19 -29.28 -15.04
CA ILE A 234 11.63 -28.18 -14.23
C ILE A 234 10.43 -27.49 -13.58
N ASP A 235 9.36 -27.23 -14.34
CA ASP A 235 8.16 -26.57 -13.83
C ASP A 235 7.40 -27.46 -12.83
N GLU A 236 7.31 -28.76 -13.10
CA GLU A 236 6.74 -29.75 -12.16
C GLU A 236 7.54 -29.80 -10.86
N PHE A 237 8.86 -29.83 -10.93
CA PHE A 237 9.74 -29.82 -9.76
C PHE A 237 9.55 -28.54 -8.95
N ARG A 238 9.57 -27.37 -9.60
CA ARG A 238 9.36 -26.06 -8.95
C ARG A 238 8.02 -26.00 -8.24
N TYR A 239 6.95 -26.40 -8.92
CA TYR A 239 5.60 -26.41 -8.36
C TYR A 239 5.49 -27.33 -7.14
N LYS A 240 6.05 -28.54 -7.24
CA LYS A 240 6.11 -29.47 -6.11
C LYS A 240 6.86 -28.87 -4.93
N LYS A 241 8.01 -28.24 -5.16
CA LYS A 241 8.81 -27.58 -4.10
C LYS A 241 8.12 -26.37 -3.49
N ALA A 242 7.35 -25.61 -4.27
CA ALA A 242 6.52 -24.52 -3.76
C ALA A 242 5.45 -25.04 -2.79
N ILE A 243 4.75 -26.11 -3.15
CA ILE A 243 3.75 -26.75 -2.29
C ILE A 243 4.38 -27.31 -1.00
N GLU A 244 5.49 -28.08 -1.11
CA GLU A 244 6.22 -28.61 0.06
C GLU A 244 6.64 -27.49 1.02
N LYS A 245 7.16 -26.38 0.48
CA LYS A 245 7.56 -25.21 1.27
C LYS A 245 6.38 -24.52 1.95
N THR A 246 5.24 -24.43 1.24
CA THR A 246 4.01 -23.86 1.78
C THR A 246 3.47 -24.69 2.94
N ILE A 247 3.38 -26.01 2.76
CA ILE A 247 2.96 -26.94 3.83
C ILE A 247 3.85 -26.80 5.06
N LYS A 248 5.17 -26.69 4.87
CA LYS A 248 6.13 -26.60 5.97
C LYS A 248 6.06 -25.27 6.72
N ASN A 249 5.96 -24.16 6.02
CA ASN A 249 6.19 -22.83 6.61
C ASN A 249 4.89 -22.00 6.77
N ARG A 250 3.86 -22.28 5.95
CA ARG A 250 2.60 -21.53 5.91
C ARG A 250 1.44 -22.49 5.66
N LYS A 251 1.24 -23.40 6.64
CA LYS A 251 0.20 -24.41 6.61
C LYS A 251 -1.21 -23.78 6.44
N ASP A 252 -1.41 -22.61 7.03
CA ASP A 252 -2.61 -21.80 6.90
C ASP A 252 -2.96 -21.48 5.42
N LEU A 253 -1.97 -21.07 4.61
CA LEU A 253 -2.15 -20.81 3.19
C LEU A 253 -2.49 -22.07 2.41
N PHE A 254 -1.81 -23.19 2.72
CA PHE A 254 -2.07 -24.45 2.08
C PHE A 254 -3.50 -24.94 2.36
N GLU A 255 -3.94 -24.91 3.62
CA GLU A 255 -5.27 -25.32 4.03
C GLU A 255 -6.35 -24.44 3.37
N LYS A 256 -6.15 -23.12 3.36
CA LYS A 256 -7.04 -22.19 2.66
C LYS A 256 -7.12 -22.53 1.16
N LYS A 257 -5.98 -22.72 0.50
CA LYS A 257 -5.91 -22.99 -0.94
C LYS A 257 -6.57 -24.32 -1.32
N ILE A 258 -6.39 -25.38 -0.52
CA ILE A 258 -7.05 -26.68 -0.70
C ILE A 258 -8.57 -26.58 -0.59
N LEU A 259 -9.07 -25.72 0.30
CA LEU A 259 -10.50 -25.53 0.52
C LEU A 259 -11.17 -24.69 -0.57
N GLU A 260 -10.48 -23.67 -1.06
CA GLU A 260 -11.05 -22.66 -1.96
C GLU A 260 -10.79 -22.97 -3.45
N ASP A 261 -9.83 -23.84 -3.79
CA ASP A 261 -9.43 -24.12 -5.18
C ASP A 261 -9.42 -25.61 -5.50
N GLU A 262 -10.55 -26.09 -6.04
CA GLU A 262 -10.72 -27.50 -6.46
C GLU A 262 -9.72 -27.93 -7.54
N LYS A 263 -9.25 -27.02 -8.39
CA LYS A 263 -8.24 -27.33 -9.40
C LYS A 263 -6.89 -27.60 -8.72
N PHE A 264 -6.48 -26.74 -7.82
CA PHE A 264 -5.27 -26.92 -7.01
C PHE A 264 -5.30 -28.23 -6.23
N LYS A 265 -6.43 -28.55 -5.60
CA LYS A 265 -6.61 -29.80 -4.86
C LYS A 265 -6.37 -31.04 -5.74
N LYS A 266 -6.96 -31.06 -6.92
CA LYS A 266 -6.77 -32.18 -7.89
C LYS A 266 -5.33 -32.27 -8.36
N GLU A 267 -4.67 -31.15 -8.66
CA GLU A 267 -3.26 -31.08 -9.04
C GLU A 267 -2.35 -31.58 -7.92
N TYR A 268 -2.60 -31.17 -6.68
CA TYR A 268 -1.91 -31.65 -5.50
C TYR A 268 -2.05 -33.17 -5.32
N GLU A 269 -3.28 -33.69 -5.37
CA GLU A 269 -3.55 -35.13 -5.23
C GLU A 269 -2.85 -35.96 -6.32
N LYS A 270 -2.86 -35.47 -7.56
CA LYS A 270 -2.14 -36.09 -8.67
C LYS A 270 -0.64 -36.10 -8.45
N LEU A 271 -0.07 -34.98 -8.03
CA LEU A 271 1.38 -34.77 -7.90
C LEU A 271 1.98 -35.57 -6.73
N PHE A 272 1.26 -35.69 -5.61
CA PHE A 272 1.77 -36.32 -4.39
C PHE A 272 1.28 -37.76 -4.18
N TYR A 273 0.13 -38.13 -4.71
CA TYR A 273 -0.48 -39.45 -4.46
C TYR A 273 -0.72 -40.26 -5.74
N GLY A 274 -0.43 -39.70 -6.92
CA GLY A 274 -0.62 -40.40 -8.18
C GLY A 274 -2.07 -40.75 -8.51
N LYS A 275 -3.05 -40.15 -7.81
CA LYS A 275 -4.48 -40.42 -8.03
C LYS A 275 -5.00 -39.52 -9.14
N SER A 276 -5.13 -40.11 -10.34
CA SER A 276 -6.13 -39.63 -11.34
C SER A 276 -7.42 -40.42 -11.12
N LYS A 277 -8.48 -39.78 -10.71
CA LYS A 277 -9.83 -40.33 -10.90
C LYS A 277 -10.38 -39.83 -12.23
#